data_6572be0836f05fe89323c094bf5c2a35
#
_entry.id   6572be0836f05fe89323c094bf5c2a35
#
_cell.length_a   1.000
_cell.length_b   1.000
_cell.length_c   1.000
_cell.angle_alpha   90.00
_cell.angle_beta   90.00
_cell.angle_gamma   90.00
#
_symmetry.space_group_name_H-M   'P 1'
#
loop_
_entity.id
_entity.type
_entity.pdbx_description
1 polymer ?
#
loop_
_entity_poly.entity_id
_entity_poly.type
_entity_poly.pdbx_seq_one_letter_code
_entity_poly.pdbx_strand_id
1 'polypeptide(L)'
;MADEKTSCVLRLFGAQPGQLAGAVGQFLPQWQASAQWKSRGGETLLALQAASPAGLKKAAQSLRARLPDALYGAGDTSLAAAAVDALEHHNKLLVCADAAAGALLEQRLETVPGAEKVYDFGAVSYAHPKTGPLMEKRARQRLERTPGREDAPARRALARALAARRVVGAELSAACGAGENGAQILVLATRKGCWMRTVPAGENAALWLLDLVRRAAAGLPQAEGTSFLPAHPQRRRGRRALLLLCLAALAVGGCWYATGGDWQLLLELPRRIRQQGWEGVKDFWQAYQPKAGVKLI
;
A
#
# COMPACT_ATOMS: atom_id res chain seq x y z
N MET A 1 -25.97 26.15 -39.25
CA MET A 1 -26.00 25.95 -37.79
C MET A 1 -24.67 25.34 -37.41
N ALA A 2 -23.80 26.06 -36.71
CA ALA A 2 -22.57 25.48 -36.18
C ALA A 2 -22.94 24.44 -35.12
N ASP A 3 -22.54 23.18 -35.31
CA ASP A 3 -22.65 22.12 -34.31
C ASP A 3 -21.92 22.59 -33.04
N GLU A 4 -22.67 22.96 -32.04
CA GLU A 4 -22.14 23.38 -30.73
C GLU A 4 -21.54 22.15 -30.06
N LYS A 5 -20.25 21.89 -30.31
CA LYS A 5 -19.53 20.77 -29.73
C LYS A 5 -19.50 20.92 -28.23
N THR A 6 -20.09 19.99 -27.53
CA THR A 6 -20.05 19.94 -26.09
C THR A 6 -18.67 19.47 -25.64
N SER A 7 -18.06 20.16 -24.67
CA SER A 7 -16.71 19.84 -24.19
C SER A 7 -16.63 19.79 -22.68
N CYS A 8 -15.70 19.00 -22.15
CA CYS A 8 -15.29 19.02 -20.75
C CYS A 8 -13.79 18.75 -20.62
N VAL A 9 -13.21 19.20 -19.51
CA VAL A 9 -11.82 18.91 -19.18
C VAL A 9 -11.80 17.86 -18.08
N LEU A 10 -11.11 16.76 -18.33
CA LEU A 10 -10.80 15.74 -17.34
C LEU A 10 -9.38 15.94 -16.82
N ARG A 11 -9.20 15.69 -15.53
CA ARG A 11 -7.90 15.85 -14.86
C ARG A 11 -7.36 14.51 -14.41
N LEU A 12 -6.15 14.19 -14.80
CA LEU A 12 -5.46 12.94 -14.48
C LEU A 12 -4.12 13.26 -13.83
N PHE A 13 -3.65 12.35 -12.98
CA PHE A 13 -2.32 12.43 -12.40
C PHE A 13 -1.61 11.07 -12.47
N GLY A 14 -0.33 11.08 -12.85
CA GLY A 14 0.49 9.88 -12.97
C GLY A 14 0.03 8.90 -14.05
N ALA A 15 -0.75 9.37 -15.04
CA ALA A 15 -1.18 8.55 -16.18
C ALA A 15 0.00 8.30 -17.12
N GLN A 16 0.18 7.04 -17.55
CA GLN A 16 1.19 6.70 -18.54
C GLN A 16 0.72 7.10 -19.94
N PRO A 17 1.60 7.72 -20.76
CA PRO A 17 1.21 8.16 -22.11
C PRO A 17 0.61 7.06 -22.99
N GLY A 18 1.16 5.83 -22.90
CA GLY A 18 0.65 4.68 -23.66
C GLY A 18 -0.73 4.23 -23.22
N GLN A 19 -1.01 4.23 -21.91
CA GLN A 19 -2.34 3.91 -21.36
C GLN A 19 -3.37 4.95 -21.78
N LEU A 20 -3.00 6.24 -21.74
CA LEU A 20 -3.86 7.34 -22.15
C LEU A 20 -4.19 7.26 -23.65
N ALA A 21 -3.17 7.12 -24.50
CA ALA A 21 -3.34 6.98 -25.93
C ALA A 21 -4.20 5.76 -26.29
N GLY A 22 -3.99 4.62 -25.63
CA GLY A 22 -4.80 3.43 -25.81
C GLY A 22 -6.26 3.64 -25.41
N ALA A 23 -6.51 4.25 -24.23
CA ALA A 23 -7.87 4.55 -23.77
C ALA A 23 -8.59 5.53 -24.70
N VAL A 24 -7.92 6.58 -25.18
CA VAL A 24 -8.48 7.55 -26.11
C VAL A 24 -8.77 6.90 -27.46
N GLY A 25 -7.80 6.21 -28.07
CA GLY A 25 -7.92 5.65 -29.41
C GLY A 25 -8.96 4.55 -29.54
N GLN A 26 -9.08 3.68 -28.53
CA GLN A 26 -9.99 2.54 -28.57
C GLN A 26 -11.43 2.87 -28.21
N PHE A 27 -11.66 3.85 -27.32
CA PHE A 27 -12.98 4.01 -26.71
C PHE A 27 -13.72 5.28 -27.10
N LEU A 28 -13.04 6.34 -27.52
CA LEU A 28 -13.74 7.58 -27.86
C LEU A 28 -14.46 7.54 -29.22
N PRO A 29 -13.96 6.89 -30.28
CA PRO A 29 -14.62 6.89 -31.60
C PRO A 29 -16.06 6.37 -31.56
N GLN A 30 -16.36 5.35 -30.74
CA GLN A 30 -17.71 4.81 -30.60
C GLN A 30 -18.74 5.82 -30.06
N TRP A 31 -18.30 6.90 -29.40
CA TRP A 31 -19.14 7.97 -28.87
C TRP A 31 -19.10 9.24 -29.74
N GLN A 32 -18.50 9.16 -30.94
CA GLN A 32 -18.21 10.35 -31.78
C GLN A 32 -17.52 11.46 -30.98
N ALA A 33 -16.58 11.02 -30.10
CA ALA A 33 -15.82 11.90 -29.24
C ALA A 33 -14.34 11.92 -29.66
N SER A 34 -13.69 13.02 -29.38
CA SER A 34 -12.27 13.24 -29.58
C SER A 34 -11.66 13.84 -28.30
N ALA A 35 -10.37 13.63 -28.10
CA ALA A 35 -9.66 14.21 -26.98
C ALA A 35 -8.30 14.76 -27.41
N GLN A 36 -7.94 15.87 -26.78
CA GLN A 36 -6.59 16.43 -26.81
C GLN A 36 -6.09 16.52 -25.37
N TRP A 37 -4.82 16.29 -25.15
CA TRP A 37 -4.26 16.38 -23.81
C TRP A 37 -2.91 17.07 -23.77
N LYS A 38 -2.62 17.67 -22.62
CA LYS A 38 -1.35 18.28 -22.30
C LYS A 38 -0.90 17.78 -20.93
N SER A 39 0.32 17.25 -20.86
CA SER A 39 0.90 16.73 -19.63
C SER A 39 2.06 17.61 -19.17
N ARG A 40 2.12 17.89 -17.86
CA ARG A 40 3.21 18.63 -17.22
C ARG A 40 3.36 18.19 -15.76
N GLY A 41 4.57 17.79 -15.33
CA GLY A 41 4.87 17.48 -13.93
C GLY A 41 4.02 16.37 -13.31
N GLY A 42 3.62 15.37 -14.12
CA GLY A 42 2.74 14.28 -13.68
C GLY A 42 1.24 14.55 -13.87
N GLU A 43 0.81 15.81 -13.97
CA GLU A 43 -0.59 16.17 -14.24
C GLU A 43 -0.88 16.16 -15.74
N THR A 44 -2.04 15.65 -16.10
CA THR A 44 -2.56 15.66 -17.49
C THR A 44 -3.94 16.27 -17.51
N LEU A 45 -4.09 17.31 -18.32
CA LEU A 45 -5.38 17.92 -18.66
C LEU A 45 -5.84 17.33 -19.98
N LEU A 46 -6.97 16.67 -19.98
CA LEU A 46 -7.57 16.05 -21.18
C LEU A 46 -8.85 16.79 -21.53
N ALA A 47 -8.79 17.57 -22.60
CA ALA A 47 -9.95 18.24 -23.19
C ALA A 47 -10.72 17.22 -24.05
N LEU A 48 -11.91 16.86 -23.60
CA LEU A 48 -12.80 15.93 -24.28
C LEU A 48 -13.90 16.69 -25.00
N GLN A 49 -14.17 16.36 -26.27
CA GLN A 49 -15.20 16.96 -27.09
C GLN A 49 -16.05 15.86 -27.71
N ALA A 50 -17.34 16.09 -27.82
CA ALA A 50 -18.28 15.17 -28.49
C ALA A 50 -19.38 15.94 -29.24
N ALA A 51 -20.00 15.27 -30.21
CA ALA A 51 -21.08 15.83 -31.01
C ALA A 51 -22.38 16.03 -30.17
N SER A 52 -22.54 15.35 -29.04
CA SER A 52 -23.70 15.48 -28.17
C SER A 52 -23.34 15.38 -26.68
N PRO A 53 -24.15 15.99 -25.78
CA PRO A 53 -23.97 15.88 -24.34
C PRO A 53 -24.01 14.43 -23.83
N ALA A 54 -24.87 13.60 -24.43
CA ALA A 54 -24.97 12.18 -24.09
C ALA A 54 -23.71 11.41 -24.50
N GLY A 55 -23.15 11.67 -25.68
CA GLY A 55 -21.88 11.13 -26.15
C GLY A 55 -20.73 11.55 -25.25
N LEU A 56 -20.66 12.84 -24.86
CA LEU A 56 -19.66 13.37 -23.94
C LEU A 56 -19.70 12.65 -22.60
N LYS A 57 -20.88 12.48 -22.00
CA LYS A 57 -21.06 11.78 -20.73
C LYS A 57 -20.59 10.33 -20.81
N LYS A 58 -20.97 9.58 -21.86
CA LYS A 58 -20.56 8.20 -22.09
C LYS A 58 -19.05 8.08 -22.32
N ALA A 59 -18.47 8.97 -23.11
CA ALA A 59 -17.03 9.04 -23.34
C ALA A 59 -16.25 9.29 -22.03
N ALA A 60 -16.68 10.26 -21.20
CA ALA A 60 -16.09 10.53 -19.91
C ALA A 60 -16.21 9.34 -18.94
N GLN A 61 -17.35 8.65 -18.90
CA GLN A 61 -17.54 7.44 -18.10
C GLN A 61 -16.64 6.29 -18.56
N SER A 62 -16.49 6.11 -19.88
CA SER A 62 -15.59 5.11 -20.46
C SER A 62 -14.14 5.35 -20.07
N LEU A 63 -13.66 6.60 -20.11
CA LEU A 63 -12.33 6.96 -19.65
C LEU A 63 -12.13 6.75 -18.14
N ARG A 64 -13.15 7.09 -17.31
CA ARG A 64 -13.13 6.81 -15.87
C ARG A 64 -12.99 5.32 -15.56
N ALA A 65 -13.70 4.48 -16.29
CA ALA A 65 -13.64 3.03 -16.10
C ALA A 65 -12.28 2.43 -16.49
N ARG A 66 -11.55 3.07 -17.41
CA ARG A 66 -10.25 2.59 -17.91
C ARG A 66 -9.04 3.18 -17.21
N LEU A 67 -9.19 4.36 -16.63
CA LEU A 67 -8.13 5.09 -15.93
C LEU A 67 -8.59 5.46 -14.50
N PRO A 68 -9.15 4.51 -13.70
CA PRO A 68 -9.82 4.81 -12.44
C PRO A 68 -8.85 5.35 -11.38
N ASP A 69 -7.60 4.94 -11.45
CA ASP A 69 -6.53 5.35 -10.54
C ASP A 69 -5.90 6.68 -10.94
N ALA A 70 -5.80 6.97 -12.23
CA ALA A 70 -5.18 8.20 -12.71
C ALA A 70 -6.17 9.38 -12.76
N LEU A 71 -7.43 9.17 -13.16
CA LEU A 71 -8.44 10.20 -13.28
C LEU A 71 -8.95 10.63 -11.90
N TYR A 72 -8.64 11.87 -11.50
CA TYR A 72 -8.98 12.36 -10.17
C TYR A 72 -10.08 13.42 -10.15
N GLY A 73 -10.37 14.06 -11.29
CA GLY A 73 -11.36 15.13 -11.32
C GLY A 73 -11.77 15.58 -12.71
N ALA A 74 -12.62 16.59 -12.74
CA ALA A 74 -13.05 17.29 -13.95
C ALA A 74 -13.18 18.79 -13.70
N GLY A 75 -13.11 19.61 -14.74
CA GLY A 75 -13.18 21.07 -14.64
C GLY A 75 -12.06 21.64 -13.77
N ASP A 76 -12.43 22.36 -12.72
CA ASP A 76 -11.50 23.05 -11.84
C ASP A 76 -11.11 22.24 -10.57
N THR A 77 -11.50 20.98 -10.48
CA THR A 77 -11.15 20.12 -9.35
C THR A 77 -9.64 20.04 -9.17
N SER A 78 -9.11 20.54 -8.06
CA SER A 78 -7.69 20.41 -7.75
C SER A 78 -7.34 19.01 -7.23
N LEU A 79 -6.08 18.60 -7.36
CA LEU A 79 -5.61 17.33 -6.80
C LEU A 79 -5.69 17.34 -5.26
N ALA A 80 -5.53 18.51 -4.63
CA ALA A 80 -5.72 18.68 -3.19
C ALA A 80 -7.17 18.42 -2.78
N ALA A 81 -8.14 18.98 -3.52
CA ALA A 81 -9.56 18.71 -3.26
C ALA A 81 -9.90 17.22 -3.43
N ALA A 82 -9.37 16.57 -4.47
CA ALA A 82 -9.57 15.14 -4.67
C ALA A 82 -8.92 14.28 -3.57
N ALA A 83 -7.80 14.73 -2.99
CA ALA A 83 -7.17 14.05 -1.87
C ALA A 83 -7.98 14.20 -0.57
N VAL A 84 -8.51 15.40 -0.29
CA VAL A 84 -9.40 15.68 0.87
C VAL A 84 -10.67 14.84 0.76
N ASP A 85 -11.32 14.85 -0.41
CA ASP A 85 -12.53 14.05 -0.68
C ASP A 85 -12.29 12.55 -0.46
N ALA A 86 -11.16 12.02 -0.95
CA ALA A 86 -10.79 10.63 -0.73
C ALA A 86 -10.53 10.31 0.76
N LEU A 87 -9.91 11.20 1.50
CA LEU A 87 -9.70 11.04 2.94
C LEU A 87 -11.03 11.08 3.72
N GLU A 88 -11.89 12.05 3.42
CA GLU A 88 -13.20 12.22 4.07
C GLU A 88 -14.12 11.02 3.77
N HIS A 89 -14.23 10.63 2.50
CA HIS A 89 -15.08 9.50 2.08
C HIS A 89 -14.67 8.17 2.74
N HIS A 90 -13.39 7.98 3.02
CA HIS A 90 -12.87 6.77 3.64
C HIS A 90 -12.54 6.91 5.13
N ASN A 91 -12.98 8.00 5.78
CA ASN A 91 -12.75 8.30 7.21
C ASN A 91 -11.29 8.11 7.62
N LYS A 92 -10.37 8.76 6.91
CA LYS A 92 -8.93 8.65 7.15
C LYS A 92 -8.34 9.99 7.56
N LEU A 93 -7.61 9.99 8.66
CA LEU A 93 -6.82 11.13 9.12
C LEU A 93 -5.41 11.04 8.53
N LEU A 94 -4.95 12.15 7.96
CA LEU A 94 -3.58 12.35 7.48
C LEU A 94 -2.83 13.27 8.43
N VAL A 95 -1.61 12.90 8.80
CA VAL A 95 -0.69 13.74 9.59
C VAL A 95 0.67 13.84 8.91
N CYS A 96 1.40 14.92 9.17
CA CYS A 96 2.79 15.05 8.76
C CYS A 96 3.74 14.65 9.90
N ALA A 97 4.81 13.96 9.52
CA ALA A 97 5.84 13.50 10.44
C ALA A 97 7.00 14.49 10.62
N ASP A 98 7.11 15.41 9.69
CA ASP A 98 8.18 16.43 9.67
C ASP A 98 7.73 17.69 8.92
N ALA A 99 8.45 18.79 9.15
CA ALA A 99 8.15 20.08 8.55
C ALA A 99 8.28 20.09 7.02
N ALA A 100 9.13 19.22 6.45
CA ALA A 100 9.28 19.14 5.01
C ALA A 100 8.01 18.57 4.33
N ALA A 101 7.39 17.57 4.93
CA ALA A 101 6.10 17.06 4.46
C ALA A 101 4.97 18.08 4.70
N GLY A 102 4.98 18.78 5.85
CA GLY A 102 4.06 19.87 6.14
C GLY A 102 4.13 20.97 5.08
N ALA A 103 5.32 21.47 4.78
CA ALA A 103 5.52 22.50 3.76
C ALA A 103 5.02 22.12 2.36
N LEU A 104 5.01 20.81 2.02
CA LEU A 104 4.48 20.35 0.74
C LEU A 104 2.94 20.30 0.70
N LEU A 105 2.29 20.04 1.83
CA LEU A 105 0.86 19.76 1.90
C LEU A 105 0.03 20.95 2.42
N GLU A 106 0.47 21.63 3.47
CA GLU A 106 -0.33 22.61 4.22
C GLU A 106 -0.84 23.72 3.33
N GLN A 107 0.02 24.43 2.62
CA GLN A 107 -0.38 25.52 1.73
C GLN A 107 -1.45 25.12 0.69
N ARG A 108 -1.44 23.87 0.26
CA ARG A 108 -2.40 23.37 -0.74
C ARG A 108 -3.70 22.89 -0.13
N LEU A 109 -3.64 22.34 1.07
CA LEU A 109 -4.80 21.84 1.79
C LEU A 109 -5.59 22.95 2.48
N GLU A 110 -4.93 24.02 2.97
CA GLU A 110 -5.57 25.18 3.59
C GLU A 110 -6.63 25.83 2.69
N THR A 111 -6.45 25.76 1.38
CA THR A 111 -7.40 26.33 0.41
C THR A 111 -8.61 25.41 0.11
N VAL A 112 -8.62 24.19 0.66
CA VAL A 112 -9.65 23.19 0.37
C VAL A 112 -10.65 23.15 1.55
N PRO A 113 -11.94 23.43 1.32
CA PRO A 113 -12.96 23.30 2.35
C PRO A 113 -13.03 21.87 2.90
N GLY A 114 -13.12 21.74 4.22
CA GLY A 114 -13.20 20.44 4.89
C GLY A 114 -11.86 19.76 5.15
N ALA A 115 -10.74 20.33 4.69
CA ALA A 115 -9.41 19.75 4.92
C ALA A 115 -9.09 19.61 6.41
N GLU A 116 -9.59 20.50 7.26
CA GLU A 116 -9.42 20.48 8.71
C GLU A 116 -10.02 19.26 9.41
N LYS A 117 -10.94 18.56 8.75
CA LYS A 117 -11.55 17.33 9.29
C LYS A 117 -10.66 16.10 9.10
N VAL A 118 -9.80 16.12 8.09
CA VAL A 118 -9.03 14.95 7.60
C VAL A 118 -7.53 15.18 7.61
N TYR A 119 -7.07 16.40 7.84
CA TYR A 119 -5.67 16.76 7.92
C TYR A 119 -5.40 17.55 9.21
N ASP A 120 -4.38 17.12 9.93
CA ASP A 120 -3.90 17.84 11.11
C ASP A 120 -2.82 18.86 10.72
N PHE A 121 -3.19 20.14 10.73
CA PHE A 121 -2.33 21.28 10.41
C PHE A 121 -1.26 21.57 11.48
N GLY A 122 -0.59 20.53 11.97
CA GLY A 122 0.47 20.63 12.97
C GLY A 122 -0.01 20.68 14.42
N ALA A 123 -1.32 20.70 14.67
CA ALA A 123 -1.89 20.84 16.02
C ALA A 123 -1.53 19.66 16.94
N VAL A 124 -1.45 18.46 16.42
CA VAL A 124 -1.05 17.24 17.17
C VAL A 124 0.08 16.46 16.50
N SER A 125 0.73 17.02 15.48
CA SER A 125 1.79 16.41 14.70
C SER A 125 3.21 16.84 15.12
N TYR A 126 4.12 16.97 14.18
CA TYR A 126 5.53 17.29 14.41
C TYR A 126 5.78 18.64 15.11
N ALA A 127 4.90 19.63 14.92
CA ALA A 127 5.05 20.96 15.52
C ALA A 127 4.55 21.04 16.97
N HIS A 128 3.76 20.08 17.43
CA HIS A 128 3.19 20.11 18.77
C HIS A 128 4.25 19.78 19.83
N PRO A 129 4.38 20.58 20.93
CA PRO A 129 5.46 20.44 21.91
C PRO A 129 5.51 19.12 22.67
N LYS A 130 4.40 18.38 22.77
CA LYS A 130 4.35 17.06 23.41
C LYS A 130 4.52 15.92 22.41
N THR A 131 3.86 15.98 21.26
CA THR A 131 3.88 14.90 20.29
C THR A 131 5.13 14.89 19.41
N GLY A 132 5.63 16.05 19.00
CA GLY A 132 6.85 16.18 18.21
C GLY A 132 8.07 15.45 18.80
N PRO A 133 8.48 15.76 20.05
CA PRO A 133 9.59 15.05 20.71
C PRO A 133 9.33 13.55 20.89
N LEU A 134 8.07 13.16 21.13
CA LEU A 134 7.71 11.73 21.25
C LEU A 134 7.85 11.00 19.91
N MET A 135 7.42 11.64 18.82
CA MET A 135 7.58 11.12 17.47
C MET A 135 9.06 10.92 17.12
N GLU A 136 9.89 11.92 17.39
CA GLU A 136 11.34 11.86 17.15
C GLU A 136 12.00 10.75 17.98
N LYS A 137 11.69 10.64 19.28
CA LYS A 137 12.15 9.54 20.13
C LYS A 137 11.78 8.17 19.56
N ARG A 138 10.54 8.00 19.11
CA ARG A 138 10.07 6.75 18.50
C ARG A 138 10.75 6.45 17.17
N ALA A 139 10.98 7.46 16.35
CA ALA A 139 11.70 7.32 15.10
C ALA A 139 13.14 6.84 15.34
N ARG A 140 13.86 7.45 16.29
CA ARG A 140 15.22 7.07 16.69
C ARG A 140 15.28 5.63 17.19
N GLN A 141 14.42 5.24 18.13
CA GLN A 141 14.32 3.86 18.62
C GLN A 141 14.07 2.84 17.51
N ARG A 142 13.35 3.24 16.46
CA ARG A 142 13.10 2.36 15.32
C ARG A 142 14.33 2.20 14.44
N LEU A 143 15.10 3.29 14.22
CA LEU A 143 16.36 3.25 13.48
C LEU A 143 17.38 2.34 14.16
N GLU A 144 17.53 2.44 15.48
CA GLU A 144 18.42 1.61 16.29
C GLU A 144 18.09 0.10 16.19
N ARG A 145 16.80 -0.25 16.13
CA ARG A 145 16.36 -1.66 16.06
C ARG A 145 16.39 -2.27 14.67
N THR A 146 16.60 -1.47 13.65
CA THR A 146 16.58 -1.94 12.26
C THR A 146 18.00 -1.88 11.70
N PRO A 147 18.64 -2.99 11.28
CA PRO A 147 19.98 -2.96 10.68
C PRO A 147 20.02 -2.12 9.40
N GLY A 148 21.12 -1.43 9.17
CA GLY A 148 21.37 -0.65 7.95
C GLY A 148 22.01 0.69 8.22
N ARG A 149 22.30 1.48 7.17
CA ARG A 149 22.90 2.83 7.32
C ARG A 149 21.87 3.76 7.95
N GLU A 150 22.09 4.21 9.17
CA GLU A 150 21.19 5.10 9.92
C GLU A 150 21.04 6.48 9.29
N ASP A 151 22.06 6.91 8.57
CA ASP A 151 22.15 8.19 7.86
C ASP A 151 21.37 8.24 6.55
N ALA A 152 20.89 7.11 6.03
CA ALA A 152 20.13 7.08 4.77
C ALA A 152 18.83 7.89 4.87
N PRO A 153 18.64 8.94 4.03
CA PRO A 153 17.47 9.83 4.10
C PRO A 153 16.13 9.10 4.00
N ALA A 154 16.03 8.13 3.10
CA ALA A 154 14.82 7.31 2.92
C ALA A 154 14.44 6.56 4.20
N ARG A 155 15.44 6.05 4.91
CA ARG A 155 15.25 5.30 6.14
C ARG A 155 14.79 6.18 7.29
N ARG A 156 15.36 7.40 7.40
CA ARG A 156 14.92 8.40 8.38
C ARG A 156 13.48 8.84 8.13
N ALA A 157 13.13 9.16 6.87
CA ALA A 157 11.76 9.53 6.50
C ALA A 157 10.77 8.38 6.80
N LEU A 158 11.13 7.13 6.49
CA LEU A 158 10.34 5.95 6.81
C LEU A 158 10.12 5.79 8.33
N ALA A 159 11.16 5.94 9.13
CA ALA A 159 11.07 5.82 10.58
C ALA A 159 10.17 6.92 11.17
N ARG A 160 10.29 8.17 10.70
CA ARG A 160 9.43 9.30 11.10
C ARG A 160 7.98 9.08 10.74
N ALA A 161 7.68 8.71 9.50
CA ALA A 161 6.31 8.43 9.06
C ALA A 161 5.66 7.34 9.92
N LEU A 162 6.34 6.23 10.17
CA LEU A 162 5.83 5.15 11.00
C LEU A 162 5.67 5.54 12.48
N ALA A 163 6.56 6.39 13.00
CA ALA A 163 6.45 6.91 14.36
C ALA A 163 5.26 7.84 14.51
N ALA A 164 5.12 8.82 13.61
CA ALA A 164 4.03 9.80 13.62
C ALA A 164 2.67 9.11 13.56
N ARG A 165 2.48 8.20 12.61
CA ARG A 165 1.25 7.43 12.47
C ARG A 165 0.84 6.73 13.78
N ARG A 166 1.82 6.16 14.51
CA ARG A 166 1.54 5.46 15.78
C ARG A 166 1.30 6.39 16.96
N VAL A 167 2.04 7.50 17.02
CA VAL A 167 1.94 8.44 18.14
C VAL A 167 0.62 9.20 18.10
N VAL A 168 0.22 9.64 16.91
CA VAL A 168 -1.03 10.38 16.70
C VAL A 168 -2.24 9.44 16.59
N GLY A 169 -2.02 8.20 16.15
CA GLY A 169 -3.13 7.26 15.88
C GLY A 169 -3.78 7.45 14.52
N ALA A 170 -3.13 8.20 13.61
CA ALA A 170 -3.66 8.47 12.28
C ALA A 170 -3.62 7.24 11.35
N GLU A 171 -4.51 7.22 10.35
CA GLU A 171 -4.52 6.19 9.31
C GLU A 171 -3.34 6.35 8.36
N LEU A 172 -3.00 7.59 8.02
CA LEU A 172 -1.94 7.96 7.10
C LEU A 172 -0.97 8.93 7.76
N SER A 173 0.31 8.79 7.45
CA SER A 173 1.33 9.76 7.87
C SER A 173 2.36 9.96 6.77
N ALA A 174 2.57 11.23 6.40
CA ALA A 174 3.52 11.64 5.39
C ALA A 174 4.84 12.08 6.02
N ALA A 175 5.97 11.74 5.39
CA ALA A 175 7.29 12.23 5.71
C ALA A 175 8.09 12.49 4.44
N CYS A 176 9.06 13.39 4.51
CA CYS A 176 9.97 13.69 3.41
C CYS A 176 11.42 13.51 3.82
N GLY A 177 12.27 13.13 2.84
CA GLY A 177 13.70 13.06 2.96
C GLY A 177 14.37 13.72 1.76
N ALA A 178 15.57 14.25 1.97
CA ALA A 178 16.40 14.74 0.87
C ALA A 178 17.04 13.54 0.15
N GLY A 179 16.83 13.43 -1.15
CA GLY A 179 17.50 12.49 -2.01
C GLY A 179 18.78 13.07 -2.62
N GLU A 180 19.41 12.33 -3.51
CA GLU A 180 20.57 12.78 -4.27
C GLU A 180 20.17 13.81 -5.33
N ASN A 181 21.10 14.69 -5.71
CA ASN A 181 20.92 15.69 -6.77
C ASN A 181 19.66 16.56 -6.63
N GLY A 182 19.28 16.90 -5.40
CA GLY A 182 18.11 17.74 -5.13
C GLY A 182 16.77 17.02 -5.26
N ALA A 183 16.75 15.71 -5.47
CA ALA A 183 15.54 14.91 -5.46
C ALA A 183 14.90 14.89 -4.06
N GLN A 184 13.60 14.64 -4.01
CA GLN A 184 12.87 14.48 -2.76
C GLN A 184 12.35 13.04 -2.62
N ILE A 185 12.53 12.46 -1.45
CA ILE A 185 12.01 11.14 -1.12
C ILE A 185 10.72 11.32 -0.34
N LEU A 186 9.61 10.94 -0.94
CA LEU A 186 8.29 10.97 -0.34
C LEU A 186 7.99 9.63 0.29
N VAL A 187 7.50 9.65 1.53
CA VAL A 187 7.08 8.44 2.25
C VAL A 187 5.68 8.65 2.79
N LEU A 188 4.80 7.69 2.55
CA LEU A 188 3.47 7.64 3.13
C LEU A 188 3.29 6.34 3.91
N ALA A 189 3.22 6.42 5.23
CA ALA A 189 2.95 5.28 6.09
C ALA A 189 1.45 5.03 6.20
N THR A 190 1.07 3.77 6.06
CA THR A 190 -0.29 3.26 6.21
C THR A 190 -0.31 2.11 7.23
N ARG A 191 -1.48 1.57 7.55
CA ARG A 191 -1.61 0.36 8.37
C ARG A 191 -0.97 -0.87 7.73
N LYS A 192 -1.01 -0.97 6.40
CA LYS A 192 -0.50 -2.12 5.62
C LYS A 192 1.01 -2.06 5.37
N GLY A 193 1.58 -0.86 5.37
CA GLY A 193 2.99 -0.62 5.06
C GLY A 193 3.23 0.81 4.64
N CYS A 194 4.36 1.05 4.00
CA CYS A 194 4.77 2.38 3.54
C CYS A 194 4.93 2.39 2.03
N TRP A 195 4.38 3.40 1.42
CA TRP A 195 4.64 3.76 0.04
C TRP A 195 5.81 4.74 -0.01
N MET A 196 6.69 4.57 -0.97
CA MET A 196 7.88 5.43 -1.16
C MET A 196 8.02 5.80 -2.62
N ARG A 197 8.30 7.08 -2.87
CA ARG A 197 8.60 7.61 -4.19
C ARG A 197 9.75 8.59 -4.13
N THR A 198 10.69 8.48 -5.05
CA THR A 198 11.69 9.51 -5.29
C THR A 198 11.21 10.42 -6.42
N VAL A 199 11.15 11.71 -6.14
CA VAL A 199 10.74 12.74 -7.08
C VAL A 199 11.98 13.53 -7.48
N PRO A 200 12.34 13.56 -8.79
CA PRO A 200 13.50 14.31 -9.27
C PRO A 200 13.39 15.81 -8.97
N ALA A 201 14.55 16.46 -8.90
CA ALA A 201 14.59 17.92 -8.83
C ALA A 201 13.87 18.55 -10.02
N GLY A 202 13.09 19.61 -9.77
CA GLY A 202 12.30 20.30 -10.79
C GLY A 202 10.90 19.74 -11.02
N GLU A 203 10.58 18.54 -10.51
CA GLU A 203 9.20 18.05 -10.45
C GLU A 203 8.47 18.55 -9.20
N ASN A 204 7.13 18.62 -9.28
CA ASN A 204 6.32 19.10 -8.16
C ASN A 204 6.06 18.00 -7.13
N ALA A 205 6.94 17.87 -6.15
CA ALA A 205 6.83 16.87 -5.10
C ALA A 205 5.51 16.96 -4.29
N ALA A 206 4.95 18.16 -4.12
CA ALA A 206 3.67 18.32 -3.44
C ALA A 206 2.50 17.65 -4.19
N LEU A 207 2.46 17.73 -5.51
CA LEU A 207 1.45 17.03 -6.31
C LEU A 207 1.64 15.51 -6.24
N TRP A 208 2.88 15.03 -6.30
CA TRP A 208 3.17 13.61 -6.13
C TRP A 208 2.76 13.09 -4.75
N LEU A 209 2.99 13.88 -3.69
CA LEU A 209 2.58 13.50 -2.34
C LEU A 209 1.04 13.48 -2.20
N LEU A 210 0.34 14.48 -2.75
CA LEU A 210 -1.12 14.51 -2.77
C LEU A 210 -1.72 13.32 -3.51
N ASP A 211 -1.18 12.94 -4.68
CA ASP A 211 -1.66 11.76 -5.41
C ASP A 211 -1.40 10.46 -4.64
N LEU A 212 -0.24 10.36 -3.98
CA LEU A 212 0.12 9.24 -3.13
C LEU A 212 -0.89 9.08 -1.98
N VAL A 213 -1.28 10.20 -1.35
CA VAL A 213 -2.32 10.26 -0.30
C VAL A 213 -3.68 9.87 -0.85
N ARG A 214 -4.13 10.49 -1.96
CA ARG A 214 -5.41 10.23 -2.60
C ARG A 214 -5.58 8.74 -2.92
N ARG A 215 -4.59 8.16 -3.62
CA ARG A 215 -4.62 6.73 -4.00
C ARG A 215 -4.60 5.82 -2.76
N ALA A 216 -3.77 6.11 -1.78
CA ALA A 216 -3.72 5.32 -0.54
C ALA A 216 -5.02 5.45 0.29
N ALA A 217 -5.64 6.64 0.29
CA ALA A 217 -6.93 6.87 0.94
C ALA A 217 -8.04 6.06 0.25
N ALA A 218 -8.12 6.10 -1.06
CA ALA A 218 -9.12 5.39 -1.85
C ALA A 218 -8.81 3.88 -2.05
N GLY A 219 -7.63 3.41 -1.64
CA GLY A 219 -7.22 2.01 -1.86
C GLY A 219 -6.87 1.69 -3.31
N LEU A 220 -6.56 2.70 -4.11
CA LEU A 220 -6.19 2.57 -5.51
C LEU A 220 -4.72 2.16 -5.68
N PRO A 221 -4.35 1.55 -6.82
CA PRO A 221 -2.96 1.31 -7.18
C PRO A 221 -2.16 2.61 -7.21
N GLN A 222 -0.92 2.58 -6.75
CA GLN A 222 -0.04 3.74 -6.81
C GLN A 222 0.51 3.94 -8.22
N ALA A 223 0.89 5.18 -8.54
CA ALA A 223 1.51 5.51 -9.81
C ALA A 223 2.85 4.75 -9.98
N GLU A 224 3.21 4.47 -11.23
CA GLU A 224 4.47 3.82 -11.58
C GLU A 224 5.67 4.59 -10.97
N GLY A 225 6.72 3.87 -10.58
CA GLY A 225 7.86 4.42 -9.87
C GLY A 225 7.65 4.60 -8.35
N THR A 226 6.51 4.12 -7.81
CA THR A 226 6.25 4.07 -6.36
C THR A 226 6.47 2.66 -5.84
N SER A 227 7.32 2.51 -4.82
CA SER A 227 7.61 1.23 -4.17
C SER A 227 6.77 1.04 -2.91
N PHE A 228 6.48 -0.21 -2.57
CA PHE A 228 5.76 -0.57 -1.34
C PHE A 228 6.62 -1.40 -0.40
N LEU A 229 6.72 -0.95 0.84
CA LEU A 229 7.39 -1.69 1.91
C LEU A 229 6.33 -2.16 2.92
N PRO A 230 6.04 -3.46 3.03
CA PRO A 230 5.00 -3.96 3.92
C PRO A 230 5.36 -3.75 5.40
N ALA A 231 4.39 -3.41 6.24
CA ALA A 231 4.57 -3.14 7.68
C ALA A 231 5.10 -4.35 8.45
N HIS A 232 4.67 -5.54 8.02
CA HIS A 232 5.23 -6.82 8.44
C HIS A 232 5.73 -7.51 7.17
N PRO A 233 7.04 -7.78 7.04
CA PRO A 233 7.46 -8.72 6.02
C PRO A 233 6.61 -9.96 6.26
N GLN A 234 5.86 -10.38 5.23
CA GLN A 234 5.04 -11.59 5.33
C GLN A 234 5.96 -12.68 5.86
N ARG A 235 5.90 -12.94 7.17
CA ARG A 235 6.70 -13.98 7.79
C ARG A 235 6.20 -15.25 7.13
N ARG A 236 7.07 -15.91 6.38
CA ARG A 236 6.89 -17.29 5.90
C ARG A 236 6.61 -18.28 7.05
N ARG A 237 6.40 -17.78 8.28
CA ARG A 237 6.00 -18.51 9.48
C ARG A 237 4.68 -19.27 9.27
N GLY A 238 3.70 -18.68 8.60
CA GLY A 238 2.45 -19.39 8.33
C GLY A 238 2.66 -20.60 7.42
N ARG A 239 3.45 -20.48 6.35
CA ARG A 239 3.79 -21.62 5.49
C ARG A 239 4.65 -22.66 6.19
N ARG A 240 5.62 -22.24 7.00
CA ARG A 240 6.43 -23.17 7.81
C ARG A 240 5.62 -23.83 8.90
N ALA A 241 4.72 -23.10 9.59
CA ALA A 241 3.81 -23.66 10.58
C ALA A 241 2.82 -24.64 9.93
N LEU A 242 2.26 -24.32 8.76
CA LEU A 242 1.40 -25.21 8.02
C LEU A 242 2.17 -26.48 7.57
N LEU A 243 3.39 -26.32 7.09
CA LEU A 243 4.25 -27.44 6.66
C LEU A 243 4.63 -28.33 7.84
N LEU A 244 4.92 -27.76 9.02
CA LEU A 244 5.17 -28.50 10.25
C LEU A 244 3.91 -29.21 10.75
N LEU A 245 2.75 -28.59 10.64
CA LEU A 245 1.46 -29.21 10.98
C LEU A 245 1.15 -30.38 10.02
N CYS A 246 1.37 -30.23 8.71
CA CYS A 246 1.21 -31.31 7.75
C CYS A 246 2.18 -32.45 8.00
N LEU A 247 3.45 -32.16 8.31
CA LEU A 247 4.44 -33.18 8.66
C LEU A 247 4.07 -33.92 9.97
N ALA A 248 3.59 -33.17 10.98
CA ALA A 248 3.12 -33.78 12.23
C ALA A 248 1.88 -34.66 12.00
N ALA A 249 0.92 -34.19 11.17
CA ALA A 249 -0.25 -34.98 10.81
C ALA A 249 0.11 -36.26 10.04
N LEU A 250 1.08 -36.17 9.10
CA LEU A 250 1.60 -37.33 8.38
C LEU A 250 2.34 -38.31 9.32
N ALA A 251 3.13 -37.80 10.25
CA ALA A 251 3.81 -38.63 11.24
C ALA A 251 2.82 -39.35 12.15
N VAL A 252 1.79 -38.64 12.67
CA VAL A 252 0.72 -39.22 13.48
C VAL A 252 -0.10 -40.22 12.69
N GLY A 253 -0.48 -39.90 11.42
CA GLY A 253 -1.19 -40.80 10.53
C GLY A 253 -0.38 -42.03 10.16
N GLY A 254 0.93 -41.88 9.91
CA GLY A 254 1.84 -43.00 9.67
C GLY A 254 2.00 -43.91 10.89
N CYS A 255 2.15 -43.32 12.08
CA CYS A 255 2.17 -44.08 13.33
C CYS A 255 0.84 -44.79 13.61
N TRP A 256 -0.29 -44.12 13.37
CA TRP A 256 -1.63 -44.71 13.44
C TRP A 256 -1.79 -45.92 12.55
N TYR A 257 -1.40 -45.78 11.30
CA TYR A 257 -1.44 -46.88 10.33
C TYR A 257 -0.53 -48.05 10.74
N ALA A 258 0.69 -47.77 11.19
CA ALA A 258 1.66 -48.75 11.63
C ALA A 258 1.23 -49.48 12.92
N THR A 259 0.49 -48.82 13.82
CA THR A 259 -0.02 -49.43 15.07
C THR A 259 -1.37 -50.11 14.91
N GLY A 260 -1.90 -50.22 13.69
CA GLY A 260 -3.20 -50.85 13.44
C GLY A 260 -4.35 -50.12 14.10
N GLY A 261 -4.22 -48.80 14.40
CA GLY A 261 -5.24 -47.96 14.99
C GLY A 261 -5.30 -47.93 16.52
N ASP A 262 -4.28 -48.46 17.20
CA ASP A 262 -4.22 -48.47 18.68
C ASP A 262 -3.65 -47.18 19.25
N TRP A 263 -4.54 -46.37 19.86
CA TRP A 263 -4.19 -45.09 20.50
C TRP A 263 -3.33 -45.22 21.74
N GLN A 264 -3.41 -46.33 22.47
CA GLN A 264 -2.65 -46.51 23.72
C GLN A 264 -1.16 -46.62 23.43
N LEU A 265 -0.80 -47.31 22.32
CA LEU A 265 0.57 -47.40 21.86
C LEU A 265 1.16 -46.06 21.41
N LEU A 266 0.35 -45.22 20.77
CA LEU A 266 0.75 -43.87 20.40
C LEU A 266 1.01 -42.94 21.60
N LEU A 267 0.26 -43.09 22.67
CA LEU A 267 0.43 -42.30 23.88
C LEU A 267 1.65 -42.75 24.73
N GLU A 268 2.09 -43.96 24.59
CA GLU A 268 3.29 -44.49 25.27
C GLU A 268 4.60 -44.04 24.59
N LEU A 269 4.57 -43.77 23.29
CA LEU A 269 5.75 -43.38 22.51
C LEU A 269 6.51 -42.18 23.09
N PRO A 270 5.86 -41.04 23.42
CA PRO A 270 6.55 -39.91 24.04
C PRO A 270 7.17 -40.23 25.44
N ARG A 271 6.58 -41.12 26.19
CA ARG A 271 7.12 -41.56 27.49
C ARG A 271 8.36 -42.41 27.31
N ARG A 272 8.37 -43.33 26.35
CA ARG A 272 9.51 -44.18 25.99
C ARG A 272 10.67 -43.37 25.42
N ILE A 273 10.41 -42.41 24.54
CA ILE A 273 11.42 -41.48 24.02
C ILE A 273 12.07 -40.69 25.14
N ARG A 274 11.28 -40.23 26.12
CA ARG A 274 11.78 -39.45 27.26
C ARG A 274 12.64 -40.27 28.23
N GLN A 275 12.37 -41.57 28.35
CA GLN A 275 13.07 -42.47 29.29
C GLN A 275 14.30 -43.14 28.67
N GLN A 276 14.23 -43.52 27.42
CA GLN A 276 15.23 -44.38 26.75
C GLN A 276 15.86 -43.70 25.52
N GLY A 277 15.49 -42.45 25.20
CA GLY A 277 16.01 -41.73 24.03
C GLY A 277 15.69 -42.44 22.72
N TRP A 278 16.62 -42.37 21.78
CA TRP A 278 16.44 -42.95 20.45
C TRP A 278 16.43 -44.50 20.41
N GLU A 279 17.04 -45.15 21.40
CA GLU A 279 16.99 -46.60 21.54
C GLU A 279 15.57 -47.10 21.83
N GLY A 280 14.80 -46.39 22.64
CA GLY A 280 13.41 -46.73 22.93
C GLY A 280 12.49 -46.65 21.68
N VAL A 281 12.87 -45.84 20.69
CA VAL A 281 12.17 -45.80 19.35
C VAL A 281 12.51 -47.03 18.55
N LYS A 282 13.75 -47.45 18.52
CA LYS A 282 14.19 -48.67 17.79
C LYS A 282 13.53 -49.92 18.36
N ASP A 283 13.53 -50.07 19.68
CA ASP A 283 12.91 -51.21 20.38
C ASP A 283 11.40 -51.23 20.11
N PHE A 284 10.76 -50.07 20.09
CA PHE A 284 9.34 -49.98 19.75
C PHE A 284 9.06 -50.49 18.33
N TRP A 285 9.86 -50.06 17.34
CA TRP A 285 9.71 -50.50 15.95
C TRP A 285 10.06 -51.96 15.76
N GLN A 286 11.03 -52.51 16.46
CA GLN A 286 11.40 -53.94 16.38
C GLN A 286 10.34 -54.84 17.05
N ALA A 287 9.74 -54.41 18.12
CA ALA A 287 8.65 -55.10 18.78
C ALA A 287 7.34 -55.11 17.99
N TYR A 288 7.19 -54.10 17.10
CA TYR A 288 6.00 -53.90 16.26
C TYR A 288 6.24 -54.23 14.80
N GLN A 289 6.75 -55.47 14.52
CA GLN A 289 6.73 -55.97 13.15
C GLN A 289 5.26 -56.26 12.78
N PRO A 290 4.73 -55.64 11.66
CA PRO A 290 3.39 -55.99 11.20
C PRO A 290 3.35 -57.49 10.92
N LYS A 291 2.41 -58.22 11.55
CA LYS A 291 2.17 -59.61 11.24
C LYS A 291 2.00 -59.73 9.73
N ALA A 292 2.97 -60.35 9.07
CA ALA A 292 2.96 -60.58 7.64
C ALA A 292 1.68 -61.34 7.27
N GLY A 293 0.70 -60.63 6.70
CA GLY A 293 -0.59 -61.26 6.36
C GLY A 293 -1.61 -60.37 5.66
N VAL A 294 -1.29 -59.09 5.38
CA VAL A 294 -2.20 -58.25 4.58
C VAL A 294 -1.71 -58.23 3.15
N LYS A 295 -2.27 -59.06 2.28
CA LYS A 295 -2.17 -58.96 0.83
C LYS A 295 -2.88 -57.65 0.43
N LEU A 296 -2.11 -56.74 -0.18
CA LEU A 296 -2.66 -55.62 -0.94
C LEU A 296 -3.41 -56.21 -2.15
N ILE A 297 -4.74 -55.98 -2.18
CA ILE A 297 -5.58 -56.12 -3.36
C ILE A 297 -5.63 -54.75 -4.01
#